data_d0fbfcbb35aa2dfc7828320e1b43c83b
#
_entry.id   d0fbfcbb35aa2dfc7828320e1b43c83b
#
_cell.length_a   1.000
_cell.length_b   1.000
_cell.length_c   1.000
_cell.angle_alpha   90.00
_cell.angle_beta   90.00
_cell.angle_gamma   90.00
#
_symmetry.space_group_name_H-M   'P 1'
#
loop_
_entity.id
_entity.type
_entity.pdbx_description
1 polymer ?
#
loop_
_entity_poly.entity_id
_entity_poly.type
_entity_poly.pdbx_seq_one_letter_code
_entity_poly.pdbx_strand_id
1 'polypeptide(L)'
;MAGALICLAACQKNFIDLKPTANFTDAVYFKKPADFKTYATGFYGKLPGWDFNTMDNNSDLSANANNADYDLGHGTIAASTSGSWDYSGIRSCNTLLSKASGYTGGGNISQYVGEAYFFRAFAYFGLLKTYGGVPVDTTVLTTSSPELFAPRNSRYEVVKQILSDLNGAIANLPTEQNIPATDKGRVSKWAAEAVKAQVELYEATWEKYVGQSTDGDGKATGGGTAGYDAANVKNYLADAVALCKDIMDNGGYEIWNKNGVTSMANASSWYLFNLEDAASNPGGFDKSGNKEFILYTVYDYTLKKGGKNITWTSWQLYPSRKFVDMAVCSDGLPPDKSPLFQGYHKTGDEFKNRDYRLINYLYGNAAPATAVTLDYGSLGASGYANSKYAVYGYGSRRTDNTESANYPIIRLAEVYLMYAEALYELNGAITDAQLDASVNKLRDRGAVAHLSNALVTANGLDMLTEIRRERAVELYREGRRFDDLKRWGILEAALNPSRLGMVVGDASYNTPFKDASGNATSLYHPSTYVLGEEAVQTPKGTLSCVVVDSKTNHSVAKKHYLYPVPLSQITLNNKLLQNPGY
;
A
#
# COMPACT_ATOMS: atom_id res chain seq x y z
N MET A 1 -30.08 -37.83 74.81
CA MET A 1 -30.89 -38.12 73.56
C MET A 1 -31.52 -36.82 73.09
N ALA A 2 -30.97 -36.21 72.09
CA ALA A 2 -31.58 -35.20 71.25
C ALA A 2 -30.48 -34.55 70.45
N GLY A 3 -30.29 -34.98 69.26
CA GLY A 3 -29.31 -34.41 68.40
C GLY A 3 -29.31 -35.19 67.10
N ALA A 4 -30.01 -34.74 66.09
CA ALA A 4 -29.83 -35.06 64.70
C ALA A 4 -31.11 -34.68 63.95
N LEU A 5 -31.16 -33.50 63.41
CA LEU A 5 -32.02 -33.16 62.25
C LEU A 5 -31.81 -31.68 61.87
N ILE A 6 -30.68 -31.35 61.26
CA ILE A 6 -30.55 -30.13 60.45
C ILE A 6 -29.42 -30.39 59.44
N CYS A 7 -29.73 -30.93 58.28
CA CYS A 7 -28.87 -30.90 57.08
C CYS A 7 -29.67 -31.40 55.87
N LEU A 8 -30.68 -30.66 55.41
CA LEU A 8 -31.31 -30.88 54.12
C LEU A 8 -31.98 -29.57 53.66
N ALA A 9 -31.21 -28.53 53.38
CA ALA A 9 -31.73 -27.38 52.62
C ALA A 9 -30.55 -26.56 52.08
N ALA A 10 -29.74 -27.12 51.19
CA ALA A 10 -28.75 -26.35 50.44
C ALA A 10 -28.43 -27.03 49.09
N CYS A 11 -29.43 -27.24 48.28
CA CYS A 11 -29.26 -27.43 46.85
C CYS A 11 -30.01 -26.32 46.15
N GLN A 12 -29.47 -25.12 46.17
CA GLN A 12 -29.90 -24.13 45.19
C GLN A 12 -29.34 -24.55 43.83
N LYS A 13 -30.25 -24.96 42.95
CA LYS A 13 -30.00 -25.36 41.55
C LYS A 13 -29.34 -24.25 40.70
N ASN A 14 -29.15 -23.04 41.22
CA ASN A 14 -28.70 -21.88 40.50
C ASN A 14 -27.22 -21.56 40.68
N PHE A 15 -26.40 -22.37 41.38
CA PHE A 15 -25.00 -22.11 41.56
C PHE A 15 -24.13 -22.47 40.36
N ILE A 16 -24.66 -23.21 39.38
CA ILE A 16 -23.98 -23.63 38.17
C ILE A 16 -24.38 -22.75 36.97
N ASP A 17 -25.42 -21.93 37.08
CA ASP A 17 -25.89 -20.97 36.07
C ASP A 17 -25.35 -19.57 36.25
N LEU A 18 -24.08 -19.44 36.64
CA LEU A 18 -23.37 -18.18 36.59
C LEU A 18 -23.15 -17.83 35.11
N LYS A 19 -24.10 -17.07 34.52
CA LYS A 19 -23.85 -16.41 33.25
C LYS A 19 -22.61 -15.53 33.40
N PRO A 20 -21.59 -15.69 32.54
CA PRO A 20 -20.41 -14.84 32.61
C PRO A 20 -20.85 -13.38 32.49
N THR A 21 -20.75 -12.60 33.53
CA THR A 21 -21.09 -11.16 33.57
C THR A 21 -20.09 -10.32 32.76
N ALA A 22 -18.99 -10.93 32.29
CA ALA A 22 -17.94 -10.30 31.51
C ALA A 22 -17.94 -10.70 30.02
N ASN A 23 -18.76 -11.68 29.60
CA ASN A 23 -18.88 -12.05 28.18
C ASN A 23 -20.26 -11.61 27.67
N PHE A 24 -20.26 -10.81 26.60
CA PHE A 24 -21.48 -10.46 25.89
C PHE A 24 -22.12 -11.74 25.34
N THR A 25 -23.25 -12.17 25.91
CA THR A 25 -24.01 -13.29 25.39
C THR A 25 -24.91 -12.82 24.27
N ASP A 26 -25.17 -13.68 23.28
CA ASP A 26 -26.10 -13.43 22.17
C ASP A 26 -27.51 -12.96 22.62
N ALA A 27 -27.88 -13.29 23.85
CA ALA A 27 -29.17 -12.92 24.41
C ALA A 27 -29.34 -11.41 24.65
N VAL A 28 -28.22 -10.67 24.87
CA VAL A 28 -28.26 -9.25 25.26
C VAL A 28 -27.55 -8.32 24.27
N TYR A 29 -26.77 -8.86 23.35
CA TYR A 29 -26.00 -8.09 22.35
C TYR A 29 -26.67 -8.15 20.98
N PHE A 30 -26.38 -7.20 20.08
CA PHE A 30 -27.03 -7.03 18.77
C PHE A 30 -28.54 -6.71 18.86
N LYS A 31 -28.96 -5.95 19.87
CA LYS A 31 -30.37 -5.55 20.07
C LYS A 31 -30.68 -4.14 19.57
N LYS A 32 -29.69 -3.30 19.38
CA LYS A 32 -29.82 -1.90 18.94
C LYS A 32 -28.65 -1.49 18.03
N PRO A 33 -28.79 -0.45 17.20
CA PRO A 33 -27.74 0.00 16.28
C PRO A 33 -26.39 0.28 16.94
N ALA A 34 -26.38 0.76 18.19
CA ALA A 34 -25.15 1.00 18.94
C ALA A 34 -24.31 -0.26 19.17
N ASP A 35 -24.96 -1.43 19.30
CA ASP A 35 -24.25 -2.70 19.48
C ASP A 35 -23.53 -3.10 18.18
N PHE A 36 -24.19 -2.92 17.03
CA PHE A 36 -23.59 -3.13 15.71
C PHE A 36 -22.45 -2.14 15.46
N LYS A 37 -22.62 -0.87 15.82
CA LYS A 37 -21.56 0.15 15.74
C LYS A 37 -20.33 -0.28 16.54
N THR A 38 -20.53 -0.69 17.78
CA THR A 38 -19.43 -1.10 18.67
C THR A 38 -18.70 -2.31 18.10
N TYR A 39 -19.43 -3.31 17.62
CA TYR A 39 -18.84 -4.51 17.03
C TYR A 39 -18.07 -4.18 15.74
N ALA A 40 -18.67 -3.42 14.82
CA ALA A 40 -18.06 -3.01 13.57
C ALA A 40 -16.81 -2.13 13.78
N THR A 41 -16.76 -1.34 14.87
CA THR A 41 -15.55 -0.56 15.22
C THR A 41 -14.34 -1.48 15.42
N GLY A 42 -14.53 -2.72 15.87
CA GLY A 42 -13.45 -3.70 15.99
C GLY A 42 -12.78 -4.07 14.67
N PHE A 43 -13.46 -3.93 13.53
CA PHE A 43 -12.88 -4.23 12.21
C PHE A 43 -11.73 -3.29 11.84
N TYR A 44 -11.78 -2.04 12.30
CA TYR A 44 -10.78 -1.01 11.99
C TYR A 44 -9.39 -1.32 12.56
N GLY A 45 -9.30 -2.22 13.55
CA GLY A 45 -8.03 -2.76 14.02
C GLY A 45 -7.29 -3.64 13.00
N LYS A 46 -7.95 -4.03 11.91
CA LYS A 46 -7.35 -4.79 10.79
C LYS A 46 -6.83 -3.89 9.66
N LEU A 47 -7.11 -2.59 9.69
CA LEU A 47 -6.53 -1.67 8.72
C LEU A 47 -5.01 -1.53 8.93
N PRO A 48 -4.23 -1.42 7.84
CA PRO A 48 -2.81 -1.15 7.93
C PRO A 48 -2.55 0.22 8.59
N GLY A 49 -1.39 0.34 9.21
CA GLY A 49 -0.94 1.57 9.84
C GLY A 49 0.53 1.82 9.56
N TRP A 50 1.17 2.63 10.38
CA TRP A 50 2.59 2.93 10.28
C TRP A 50 3.44 1.68 10.56
N ASP A 51 3.64 0.86 9.54
CA ASP A 51 4.55 -0.28 9.54
C ASP A 51 5.51 -0.18 8.37
N PHE A 52 6.69 0.35 8.64
CA PHE A 52 7.72 0.60 7.62
C PHE A 52 8.36 -0.68 7.08
N ASN A 53 8.18 -1.81 7.74
CA ASN A 53 8.73 -3.08 7.27
C ASN A 53 8.05 -3.58 5.99
N THR A 54 6.79 -3.17 5.76
CA THR A 54 6.01 -3.63 4.61
C THR A 54 5.97 -2.64 3.45
N MET A 55 6.36 -1.38 3.66
CA MET A 55 6.25 -0.30 2.67
C MET A 55 7.23 -0.45 1.51
N ASP A 56 6.85 -1.23 0.51
CA ASP A 56 7.63 -1.47 -0.73
C ASP A 56 9.06 -2.01 -0.53
N ASN A 57 9.39 -2.54 0.65
CA ASN A 57 10.74 -3.04 0.95
C ASN A 57 11.14 -4.21 0.04
N ASN A 58 10.17 -5.03 -0.40
CA ASN A 58 10.39 -6.14 -1.32
C ASN A 58 10.39 -5.72 -2.79
N SER A 59 10.27 -4.43 -3.11
CA SER A 59 10.18 -3.94 -4.48
C SER A 59 11.53 -3.48 -5.05
N ASP A 60 11.54 -3.22 -6.35
CA ASP A 60 12.69 -2.66 -7.07
C ASP A 60 13.00 -1.19 -6.70
N LEU A 61 12.09 -0.50 -6.00
CA LEU A 61 12.29 0.88 -5.55
C LEU A 61 13.01 0.99 -4.21
N SER A 62 13.26 -0.14 -3.55
CA SER A 62 13.96 -0.23 -2.28
C SER A 62 15.36 -0.82 -2.43
N ALA A 63 16.29 -0.34 -1.62
CA ALA A 63 17.67 -0.81 -1.55
C ALA A 63 18.12 -1.12 -0.12
N ASN A 64 17.24 -1.59 0.73
CA ASN A 64 17.58 -1.98 2.10
C ASN A 64 18.24 -3.35 2.13
N ALA A 65 19.48 -3.45 2.56
CA ALA A 65 20.22 -4.71 2.60
C ALA A 65 19.98 -5.58 3.86
N ASN A 66 19.28 -5.08 4.86
CA ASN A 66 19.26 -5.71 6.20
C ASN A 66 17.86 -6.07 6.72
N ASN A 67 16.85 -6.23 5.89
CA ASN A 67 15.50 -6.53 6.34
C ASN A 67 15.14 -8.01 6.19
N ALA A 68 14.52 -8.57 7.24
CA ALA A 68 13.97 -9.92 7.24
C ALA A 68 12.88 -10.17 6.16
N ASP A 69 12.34 -9.10 5.58
CA ASP A 69 11.34 -9.16 4.52
C ASP A 69 11.92 -9.43 3.12
N TYR A 70 13.25 -9.62 3.02
CA TYR A 70 13.93 -9.89 1.76
C TYR A 70 13.60 -11.23 1.13
N ASP A 71 13.00 -12.16 1.89
CA ASP A 71 12.68 -13.49 1.38
C ASP A 71 11.87 -13.45 0.07
N LEU A 72 10.98 -12.49 -0.07
CA LEU A 72 10.22 -12.29 -1.31
C LEU A 72 11.05 -11.60 -2.39
N GLY A 73 11.76 -10.54 -2.02
CA GLY A 73 12.60 -9.78 -2.93
C GLY A 73 13.79 -10.60 -3.47
N HIS A 74 14.25 -11.58 -2.70
CA HIS A 74 15.32 -12.52 -3.09
C HIS A 74 14.79 -13.83 -3.70
N GLY A 75 13.51 -14.14 -3.55
CA GLY A 75 12.93 -15.40 -4.00
C GLY A 75 13.31 -16.60 -3.11
N THR A 76 13.47 -16.37 -1.81
CA THR A 76 13.88 -17.39 -0.82
C THR A 76 12.75 -17.85 0.10
N ILE A 77 11.53 -17.35 -0.08
CA ILE A 77 10.39 -17.73 0.76
C ILE A 77 10.10 -19.23 0.71
N ALA A 78 9.89 -19.82 1.88
CA ALA A 78 9.62 -21.25 2.05
C ALA A 78 8.25 -21.50 2.69
N ALA A 79 7.65 -22.67 2.41
CA ALA A 79 6.35 -23.06 2.97
C ALA A 79 6.36 -23.20 4.50
N SER A 80 7.52 -23.49 5.09
CA SER A 80 7.71 -23.59 6.55
C SER A 80 7.70 -22.22 7.24
N THR A 81 8.07 -21.15 6.54
CA THR A 81 8.16 -19.77 7.05
C THR A 81 7.05 -18.87 6.56
N SER A 82 6.23 -19.31 5.62
CA SER A 82 5.08 -18.60 5.10
C SER A 82 3.98 -18.42 6.18
N GLY A 83 3.46 -17.19 6.40
CA GLY A 83 2.78 -16.86 7.68
C GLY A 83 1.51 -16.20 7.60
N SER A 84 0.63 -15.81 6.98
CA SER A 84 -0.57 -14.98 7.29
C SER A 84 -1.90 -15.58 6.82
N TRP A 85 -2.11 -16.86 7.03
CA TRP A 85 -3.39 -17.51 6.72
C TRP A 85 -4.41 -17.19 7.81
N ASP A 86 -4.88 -15.93 7.85
CA ASP A 86 -5.77 -15.43 8.90
C ASP A 86 -7.20 -15.21 8.40
N TYR A 87 -8.12 -16.01 8.93
CA TYR A 87 -9.56 -15.92 8.68
C TYR A 87 -10.32 -15.24 9.83
N SER A 88 -9.64 -14.76 10.85
CA SER A 88 -10.29 -14.17 12.03
C SER A 88 -11.14 -12.94 11.69
N GLY A 89 -10.64 -12.09 10.78
CA GLY A 89 -11.39 -10.93 10.28
C GLY A 89 -12.64 -11.34 9.49
N ILE A 90 -12.52 -12.34 8.61
CA ILE A 90 -13.64 -12.91 7.83
C ILE A 90 -14.70 -13.46 8.75
N ARG A 91 -14.30 -14.26 9.76
CA ARG A 91 -15.22 -14.80 10.76
C ARG A 91 -15.96 -13.70 11.52
N SER A 92 -15.27 -12.64 11.91
CA SER A 92 -15.88 -11.50 12.62
C SER A 92 -16.93 -10.80 11.74
N CYS A 93 -16.63 -10.60 10.45
CA CYS A 93 -17.58 -10.04 9.49
C CYS A 93 -18.80 -10.96 9.30
N ASN A 94 -18.57 -12.27 9.13
CA ASN A 94 -19.64 -13.26 9.03
C ASN A 94 -20.56 -13.23 10.26
N THR A 95 -19.99 -13.05 11.45
CA THR A 95 -20.76 -12.95 12.69
C THR A 95 -21.68 -11.73 12.66
N LEU A 96 -21.19 -10.54 12.31
CA LEU A 96 -22.03 -9.34 12.23
C LEU A 96 -23.14 -9.53 11.16
N LEU A 97 -22.81 -10.04 9.98
CA LEU A 97 -23.76 -10.27 8.89
C LEU A 97 -24.85 -11.26 9.29
N SER A 98 -24.48 -12.35 9.96
CA SER A 98 -25.43 -13.32 10.50
C SER A 98 -26.37 -12.71 11.55
N LYS A 99 -25.86 -11.86 12.44
CA LYS A 99 -26.68 -11.15 13.44
C LYS A 99 -27.57 -10.09 12.81
N ALA A 100 -27.09 -9.41 11.78
CA ALA A 100 -27.84 -8.40 11.05
C ALA A 100 -29.02 -9.01 10.28
N SER A 101 -28.88 -10.21 9.70
CA SER A 101 -29.97 -10.89 8.99
C SER A 101 -31.16 -11.25 9.88
N GLY A 102 -30.93 -11.45 11.17
CA GLY A 102 -31.98 -11.73 12.18
C GLY A 102 -32.39 -10.50 12.99
N TYR A 103 -31.89 -9.30 12.65
CA TYR A 103 -32.19 -8.09 13.43
C TYR A 103 -33.60 -7.59 13.20
N THR A 104 -34.40 -7.52 14.26
CA THR A 104 -35.79 -7.03 14.27
C THR A 104 -35.98 -5.78 15.14
N GLY A 105 -34.89 -5.23 15.67
CA GLY A 105 -34.91 -4.02 16.49
C GLY A 105 -35.16 -2.76 15.67
N GLY A 106 -35.48 -1.67 16.35
CA GLY A 106 -35.65 -0.36 15.72
C GLY A 106 -34.32 0.31 15.37
N GLY A 107 -34.33 1.09 14.30
CA GLY A 107 -33.18 1.87 13.83
C GLY A 107 -32.39 1.22 12.72
N ASN A 108 -31.65 2.06 11.97
CA ASN A 108 -30.90 1.65 10.79
C ASN A 108 -29.52 1.11 11.15
N ILE A 109 -29.18 -0.07 10.64
CA ILE A 109 -27.88 -0.74 10.80
C ILE A 109 -27.12 -0.89 9.47
N SER A 110 -27.63 -0.34 8.37
CA SER A 110 -27.06 -0.51 7.01
C SER A 110 -25.59 -0.16 6.95
N GLN A 111 -25.15 0.93 7.57
CA GLN A 111 -23.75 1.32 7.59
C GLN A 111 -22.85 0.20 8.16
N TYR A 112 -23.26 -0.46 9.26
CA TYR A 112 -22.46 -1.49 9.90
C TYR A 112 -22.47 -2.81 9.12
N VAL A 113 -23.57 -3.08 8.41
CA VAL A 113 -23.68 -4.17 7.43
C VAL A 113 -22.73 -3.89 6.25
N GLY A 114 -22.73 -2.68 5.72
CA GLY A 114 -21.81 -2.26 4.67
C GLY A 114 -20.34 -2.36 5.08
N GLU A 115 -20.02 -1.99 6.33
CA GLU A 115 -18.67 -2.15 6.87
C GLU A 115 -18.27 -3.63 6.97
N ALA A 116 -19.17 -4.52 7.40
CA ALA A 116 -18.87 -5.95 7.45
C ALA A 116 -18.59 -6.53 6.06
N TYR A 117 -19.37 -6.17 5.05
CA TYR A 117 -19.09 -6.54 3.67
C TYR A 117 -17.75 -5.99 3.20
N PHE A 118 -17.48 -4.71 3.44
CA PHE A 118 -16.21 -4.08 3.07
C PHE A 118 -15.02 -4.80 3.67
N PHE A 119 -15.00 -5.03 4.99
CA PHE A 119 -13.87 -5.64 5.67
C PHE A 119 -13.69 -7.12 5.32
N ARG A 120 -14.77 -7.84 4.98
CA ARG A 120 -14.67 -9.20 4.48
C ARG A 120 -14.02 -9.24 3.09
N ALA A 121 -14.44 -8.37 2.19
CA ALA A 121 -13.83 -8.20 0.88
C ALA A 121 -12.35 -7.80 0.98
N PHE A 122 -12.03 -6.85 1.86
CA PHE A 122 -10.66 -6.39 2.09
C PHE A 122 -9.75 -7.52 2.60
N ALA A 123 -10.24 -8.35 3.52
CA ALA A 123 -9.51 -9.52 4.01
C ALA A 123 -9.30 -10.57 2.91
N TYR A 124 -10.33 -10.89 2.12
CA TYR A 124 -10.20 -11.82 0.99
C TYR A 124 -9.27 -11.29 -0.09
N PHE A 125 -9.27 -9.98 -0.37
CA PHE A 125 -8.33 -9.39 -1.32
C PHE A 125 -6.88 -9.54 -0.87
N GLY A 126 -6.61 -9.38 0.43
CA GLY A 126 -5.30 -9.68 1.00
C GLY A 126 -4.87 -11.13 0.78
N LEU A 127 -5.76 -12.08 1.07
CA LEU A 127 -5.51 -13.52 0.86
C LEU A 127 -5.32 -13.84 -0.63
N LEU A 128 -6.14 -13.28 -1.52
CA LEU A 128 -6.04 -13.45 -2.98
C LEU A 128 -4.67 -13.00 -3.50
N LYS A 129 -4.20 -11.80 -3.11
CA LYS A 129 -2.91 -11.28 -3.53
C LYS A 129 -1.74 -12.12 -3.02
N THR A 130 -1.91 -12.75 -1.87
CA THR A 130 -0.88 -13.56 -1.23
C THR A 130 -0.87 -14.99 -1.76
N TYR A 131 -2.02 -15.65 -1.78
CA TYR A 131 -2.10 -17.10 -2.03
C TYR A 131 -2.83 -17.49 -3.31
N GLY A 132 -3.49 -16.54 -3.98
CA GLY A 132 -4.40 -16.84 -5.09
C GLY A 132 -5.75 -17.35 -4.59
N GLY A 133 -6.21 -18.48 -5.13
CA GLY A 133 -7.41 -19.14 -4.64
C GLY A 133 -7.28 -19.60 -3.19
N VAL A 134 -8.35 -19.43 -2.39
CA VAL A 134 -8.43 -19.82 -0.96
C VAL A 134 -9.84 -20.31 -0.66
N PRO A 135 -10.08 -21.05 0.42
CA PRO A 135 -11.46 -21.39 0.83
C PRO A 135 -12.31 -20.12 1.03
N VAL A 136 -13.54 -20.15 0.51
CA VAL A 136 -14.49 -19.03 0.63
C VAL A 136 -15.53 -19.35 1.68
N ASP A 137 -15.42 -18.73 2.86
CA ASP A 137 -16.31 -18.89 3.99
C ASP A 137 -17.19 -17.65 4.16
N THR A 138 -18.48 -17.78 3.96
CA THR A 138 -19.44 -16.68 4.08
C THR A 138 -20.38 -16.82 5.29
N THR A 139 -20.19 -17.88 6.09
CA THR A 139 -20.98 -18.20 7.28
C THR A 139 -20.12 -18.30 8.53
N VAL A 140 -20.75 -18.35 9.69
CA VAL A 140 -20.05 -18.55 10.96
C VAL A 140 -19.81 -20.05 11.16
N LEU A 141 -18.58 -20.50 10.94
CA LEU A 141 -18.19 -21.89 11.12
C LEU A 141 -18.00 -22.22 12.60
N THR A 142 -18.37 -23.44 12.97
CA THR A 142 -18.13 -24.06 14.28
C THR A 142 -17.04 -25.13 14.15
N THR A 143 -16.56 -25.66 15.26
CA THR A 143 -15.56 -26.74 15.26
C THR A 143 -16.02 -28.04 14.57
N SER A 144 -17.34 -28.19 14.36
CA SER A 144 -17.95 -29.33 13.67
C SER A 144 -18.31 -29.03 12.20
N SER A 145 -18.07 -27.81 11.73
CA SER A 145 -18.41 -27.43 10.35
C SER A 145 -17.49 -28.14 9.35
N PRO A 146 -18.02 -28.89 8.38
CA PRO A 146 -17.21 -29.62 7.39
C PRO A 146 -16.44 -28.67 6.46
N GLU A 147 -16.89 -27.43 6.30
CA GLU A 147 -16.26 -26.37 5.51
C GLU A 147 -14.85 -26.03 6.01
N LEU A 148 -14.54 -26.28 7.29
CA LEU A 148 -13.17 -26.14 7.82
C LEU A 148 -12.15 -27.01 7.07
N PHE A 149 -12.61 -28.08 6.44
CA PHE A 149 -11.79 -29.00 5.65
C PHE A 149 -12.14 -28.94 4.16
N ALA A 150 -12.67 -27.80 3.70
CA ALA A 150 -12.92 -27.57 2.28
C ALA A 150 -11.61 -27.44 1.50
N PRO A 151 -11.57 -27.83 0.22
CA PRO A 151 -10.47 -27.47 -0.67
C PRO A 151 -10.46 -25.97 -0.92
N ARG A 152 -9.40 -25.49 -1.54
CA ARG A 152 -9.33 -24.09 -2.02
C ARG A 152 -10.35 -23.87 -3.14
N ASN A 153 -11.02 -22.74 -3.12
CA ASN A 153 -11.73 -22.20 -4.27
C ASN A 153 -10.72 -21.68 -5.31
N SER A 154 -11.14 -21.58 -6.55
CA SER A 154 -10.32 -20.95 -7.57
C SER A 154 -10.12 -19.46 -7.28
N ARG A 155 -9.10 -18.85 -7.88
CA ARG A 155 -8.87 -17.41 -7.85
C ARG A 155 -10.12 -16.63 -8.29
N TYR A 156 -10.79 -17.08 -9.35
CA TYR A 156 -11.96 -16.43 -9.94
C TYR A 156 -13.18 -16.47 -9.02
N GLU A 157 -13.38 -17.58 -8.30
CA GLU A 157 -14.44 -17.68 -7.29
C GLU A 157 -14.19 -16.75 -6.11
N VAL A 158 -12.93 -16.60 -5.68
CA VAL A 158 -12.55 -15.65 -4.62
C VAL A 158 -12.82 -14.22 -5.08
N VAL A 159 -12.41 -13.84 -6.31
CA VAL A 159 -12.69 -12.51 -6.89
C VAL A 159 -14.19 -12.26 -6.96
N LYS A 160 -14.98 -13.24 -7.42
CA LYS A 160 -16.45 -13.13 -7.45
C LYS A 160 -17.03 -12.83 -6.07
N GLN A 161 -16.51 -13.47 -5.02
CA GLN A 161 -16.96 -13.21 -3.65
C GLN A 161 -16.56 -11.81 -3.19
N ILE A 162 -15.32 -11.37 -3.47
CA ILE A 162 -14.85 -10.02 -3.15
C ILE A 162 -15.75 -8.96 -3.80
N LEU A 163 -16.04 -9.10 -5.09
CA LEU A 163 -16.87 -8.15 -5.83
C LEU A 163 -18.32 -8.15 -5.35
N SER A 164 -18.87 -9.32 -4.99
CA SER A 164 -20.20 -9.43 -4.36
C SER A 164 -20.26 -8.67 -3.04
N ASP A 165 -19.25 -8.82 -2.20
CA ASP A 165 -19.18 -8.12 -0.92
C ASP A 165 -19.01 -6.60 -1.11
N LEU A 166 -18.16 -6.16 -2.05
CA LEU A 166 -17.98 -4.73 -2.34
C LEU A 166 -19.26 -4.11 -2.91
N ASN A 167 -20.02 -4.83 -3.73
CA ASN A 167 -21.36 -4.37 -4.16
C ASN A 167 -22.31 -4.22 -2.96
N GLY A 168 -22.28 -5.18 -2.03
CA GLY A 168 -23.02 -5.09 -0.77
C GLY A 168 -22.58 -3.89 0.10
N ALA A 169 -21.27 -3.62 0.14
CA ALA A 169 -20.72 -2.46 0.84
C ALA A 169 -21.18 -1.15 0.21
N ILE A 170 -21.04 -0.99 -1.11
CA ILE A 170 -21.46 0.21 -1.87
C ILE A 170 -22.94 0.52 -1.66
N ALA A 171 -23.80 -0.53 -1.64
CA ALA A 171 -25.24 -0.36 -1.45
C ALA A 171 -25.65 0.07 -0.04
N ASN A 172 -24.83 -0.20 0.98
CA ASN A 172 -25.17 0.02 2.38
C ASN A 172 -24.39 1.15 3.07
N LEU A 173 -23.22 1.52 2.54
CA LEU A 173 -22.38 2.56 3.14
C LEU A 173 -22.85 3.97 2.77
N PRO A 174 -22.75 4.93 3.70
CA PRO A 174 -22.97 6.34 3.39
C PRO A 174 -21.84 6.88 2.52
N THR A 175 -22.09 7.94 1.77
CA THR A 175 -21.03 8.76 1.17
C THR A 175 -20.21 9.46 2.27
N GLU A 176 -18.97 9.82 1.99
CA GLU A 176 -18.10 10.53 2.96
C GLU A 176 -18.76 11.80 3.50
N GLN A 177 -19.50 12.53 2.64
CA GLN A 177 -20.21 13.75 2.98
C GLN A 177 -21.28 13.53 4.05
N ASN A 178 -21.89 12.34 4.07
CA ASN A 178 -22.96 11.95 4.98
C ASN A 178 -22.46 11.24 6.26
N ILE A 179 -21.17 11.01 6.41
CA ILE A 179 -20.60 10.49 7.66
C ILE A 179 -20.52 11.63 8.68
N PRO A 180 -21.13 11.49 9.88
CA PRO A 180 -21.06 12.50 10.93
C PRO A 180 -19.61 12.84 11.31
N ALA A 181 -19.38 14.09 11.72
CA ALA A 181 -18.04 14.56 12.10
C ALA A 181 -17.37 13.70 13.19
N THR A 182 -18.18 13.18 14.14
CA THR A 182 -17.71 12.27 15.20
C THR A 182 -17.31 10.87 14.72
N ASP A 183 -17.70 10.52 13.51
CA ASP A 183 -17.49 9.19 12.90
C ASP A 183 -16.57 9.26 11.67
N LYS A 184 -15.95 10.42 11.40
CA LYS A 184 -14.97 10.55 10.31
C LYS A 184 -13.82 9.57 10.46
N GLY A 185 -13.40 8.99 9.34
CA GLY A 185 -12.45 7.89 9.28
C GLY A 185 -13.12 6.50 9.22
N ARG A 186 -14.46 6.42 9.33
CA ARG A 186 -15.18 5.20 8.98
C ARG A 186 -15.25 5.02 7.47
N VAL A 187 -15.37 3.78 7.03
CA VAL A 187 -15.44 3.44 5.60
C VAL A 187 -16.68 4.09 4.96
N SER A 188 -16.46 4.77 3.84
CA SER A 188 -17.51 5.38 3.02
C SER A 188 -17.82 4.54 1.78
N LYS A 189 -18.92 4.85 1.09
CA LYS A 189 -19.23 4.34 -0.25
C LYS A 189 -18.02 4.52 -1.20
N TRP A 190 -17.40 5.70 -1.18
CA TRP A 190 -16.25 6.01 -2.04
C TRP A 190 -15.02 5.14 -1.75
N ALA A 191 -14.79 4.80 -0.49
CA ALA A 191 -13.74 3.86 -0.12
C ALA A 191 -14.02 2.44 -0.65
N ALA A 192 -15.28 2.00 -0.61
CA ALA A 192 -15.67 0.70 -1.17
C ALA A 192 -15.54 0.67 -2.70
N GLU A 193 -15.92 1.74 -3.40
CA GLU A 193 -15.71 1.88 -4.84
C GLU A 193 -14.22 1.89 -5.21
N ALA A 194 -13.39 2.60 -4.47
CA ALA A 194 -11.95 2.65 -4.70
C ALA A 194 -11.29 1.27 -4.52
N VAL A 195 -11.68 0.52 -3.49
CA VAL A 195 -11.19 -0.86 -3.30
C VAL A 195 -11.71 -1.77 -4.41
N LYS A 196 -12.96 -1.61 -4.86
CA LYS A 196 -13.52 -2.40 -5.97
C LYS A 196 -12.73 -2.14 -7.26
N ALA A 197 -12.49 -0.88 -7.61
CA ALA A 197 -11.67 -0.52 -8.77
C ALA A 197 -10.24 -1.09 -8.67
N GLN A 198 -9.65 -1.10 -7.46
CA GLN A 198 -8.34 -1.69 -7.22
C GLN A 198 -8.33 -3.20 -7.45
N VAL A 199 -9.36 -3.92 -6.95
CA VAL A 199 -9.52 -5.38 -7.17
C VAL A 199 -9.67 -5.68 -8.64
N GLU A 200 -10.53 -4.96 -9.34
CA GLU A 200 -10.83 -5.19 -10.76
C GLU A 200 -9.64 -4.89 -11.66
N LEU A 201 -8.93 -3.78 -11.44
CA LEU A 201 -7.69 -3.48 -12.18
C LEU A 201 -6.60 -4.52 -11.90
N TYR A 202 -6.46 -4.93 -10.62
CA TYR A 202 -5.49 -5.95 -10.24
C TYR A 202 -5.77 -7.27 -10.96
N GLU A 203 -7.01 -7.75 -10.91
CA GLU A 203 -7.38 -9.03 -11.52
C GLU A 203 -7.31 -8.99 -13.05
N ALA A 204 -7.85 -7.94 -13.67
CA ALA A 204 -7.80 -7.79 -15.13
C ALA A 204 -6.37 -7.83 -15.67
N THR A 205 -5.44 -7.12 -15.00
CA THR A 205 -4.03 -7.12 -15.40
C THR A 205 -3.32 -8.42 -15.04
N TRP A 206 -3.68 -9.06 -13.93
CA TRP A 206 -3.19 -10.41 -13.62
C TRP A 206 -3.58 -11.41 -14.70
N GLU A 207 -4.84 -11.48 -15.07
CA GLU A 207 -5.31 -12.38 -16.12
C GLU A 207 -4.65 -12.09 -17.48
N LYS A 208 -4.43 -10.80 -17.80
CA LYS A 208 -3.81 -10.38 -19.05
C LYS A 208 -2.31 -10.72 -19.14
N TYR A 209 -1.56 -10.54 -18.06
CA TYR A 209 -0.08 -10.61 -18.09
C TYR A 209 0.50 -11.83 -17.39
N VAL A 210 -0.14 -12.33 -16.35
CA VAL A 210 0.31 -13.53 -15.60
C VAL A 210 -0.42 -14.77 -16.08
N GLY A 211 -1.70 -14.66 -16.32
CA GLY A 211 -2.54 -15.69 -16.89
C GLY A 211 -2.99 -16.77 -15.90
N GLN A 212 -3.70 -17.76 -16.42
CA GLN A 212 -4.37 -18.80 -15.65
C GLN A 212 -3.42 -19.79 -14.97
N SER A 213 -2.22 -19.98 -15.51
CA SER A 213 -1.25 -20.99 -15.01
C SER A 213 -0.73 -20.73 -13.60
N THR A 214 -1.09 -19.59 -13.00
CA THR A 214 -0.72 -19.16 -11.64
C THR A 214 -1.93 -18.71 -10.86
N ASP A 215 -3.09 -19.35 -11.04
CA ASP A 215 -4.31 -18.98 -10.32
C ASP A 215 -4.30 -19.37 -8.82
N GLY A 216 -3.33 -20.19 -8.42
CA GLY A 216 -3.09 -20.51 -7.03
C GLY A 216 -4.03 -21.55 -6.42
N ASP A 217 -4.69 -22.36 -7.26
CA ASP A 217 -5.51 -23.47 -6.75
C ASP A 217 -4.72 -24.77 -6.49
N GLY A 218 -3.39 -24.69 -6.57
CA GLY A 218 -2.49 -25.81 -6.36
C GLY A 218 -2.30 -26.71 -7.58
N LYS A 219 -2.85 -26.37 -8.74
CA LYS A 219 -2.66 -27.14 -9.98
C LYS A 219 -1.67 -26.44 -10.90
N ALA A 220 -0.70 -27.20 -11.42
CA ALA A 220 0.36 -26.65 -12.27
C ALA A 220 -0.13 -26.04 -13.59
N THR A 221 -1.38 -26.26 -13.97
CA THR A 221 -1.97 -25.81 -15.24
C THR A 221 -3.12 -24.84 -15.04
N GLY A 222 -3.05 -23.99 -14.03
CA GLY A 222 -4.15 -23.08 -13.72
C GLY A 222 -5.40 -23.80 -13.27
N GLY A 223 -5.23 -24.86 -12.59
CA GLY A 223 -6.12 -25.94 -12.31
C GLY A 223 -7.49 -25.67 -11.77
N GLY A 224 -7.79 -24.62 -11.12
CA GLY A 224 -9.14 -24.19 -10.83
C GLY A 224 -9.56 -23.12 -11.80
N THR A 225 -10.11 -23.50 -12.93
CA THR A 225 -10.77 -22.57 -13.85
C THR A 225 -12.23 -22.34 -13.51
N ALA A 226 -12.72 -22.86 -12.39
CA ALA A 226 -14.09 -22.62 -11.91
C ALA A 226 -14.32 -21.11 -11.76
N GLY A 227 -15.35 -20.61 -12.43
CA GLY A 227 -15.67 -19.17 -12.44
C GLY A 227 -14.84 -18.31 -13.40
N TYR A 228 -13.87 -18.91 -14.13
CA TYR A 228 -13.15 -18.17 -15.17
C TYR A 228 -14.06 -17.80 -16.33
N ASP A 229 -13.95 -16.53 -16.73
CA ASP A 229 -14.58 -16.02 -17.96
C ASP A 229 -13.65 -14.99 -18.59
N ALA A 230 -13.18 -15.27 -19.80
CA ALA A 230 -12.27 -14.39 -20.54
C ALA A 230 -12.85 -12.97 -20.80
N ALA A 231 -14.17 -12.81 -20.78
CA ALA A 231 -14.83 -11.51 -20.89
C ALA A 231 -14.58 -10.63 -19.65
N ASN A 232 -14.24 -11.21 -18.50
CA ASN A 232 -14.05 -10.49 -17.27
C ASN A 232 -12.92 -9.48 -17.32
N VAL A 233 -11.84 -9.75 -18.06
CA VAL A 233 -10.74 -8.77 -18.23
C VAL A 233 -11.28 -7.42 -18.71
N LYS A 234 -12.10 -7.46 -19.80
CA LYS A 234 -12.71 -6.25 -20.36
C LYS A 234 -13.75 -5.64 -19.41
N ASN A 235 -14.57 -6.48 -18.77
CA ASN A 235 -15.63 -6.04 -17.87
C ASN A 235 -15.03 -5.36 -16.63
N TYR A 236 -14.02 -5.94 -16.03
CA TYR A 236 -13.32 -5.37 -14.86
C TYR A 236 -12.65 -4.05 -15.20
N LEU A 237 -11.96 -3.94 -16.35
CA LEU A 237 -11.36 -2.68 -16.77
C LEU A 237 -12.41 -1.58 -16.99
N ALA A 238 -13.53 -1.92 -17.62
CA ALA A 238 -14.61 -0.97 -17.87
C ALA A 238 -15.28 -0.50 -16.57
N ASP A 239 -15.52 -1.42 -15.62
CA ASP A 239 -16.11 -1.07 -14.33
C ASP A 239 -15.13 -0.28 -13.46
N ALA A 240 -13.85 -0.64 -13.43
CA ALA A 240 -12.81 0.13 -12.75
C ALA A 240 -12.74 1.59 -13.26
N VAL A 241 -12.84 1.79 -14.58
CA VAL A 241 -12.92 3.14 -15.17
C VAL A 241 -14.15 3.90 -14.66
N ALA A 242 -15.33 3.23 -14.65
CA ALA A 242 -16.58 3.86 -14.21
C ALA A 242 -16.54 4.23 -12.73
N LEU A 243 -16.06 3.34 -11.86
CA LEU A 243 -15.93 3.56 -10.42
C LEU A 243 -14.94 4.71 -10.12
N CYS A 244 -13.77 4.69 -10.74
CA CYS A 244 -12.81 5.78 -10.59
C CYS A 244 -13.41 7.11 -11.03
N LYS A 245 -14.15 7.12 -12.15
CA LYS A 245 -14.82 8.33 -12.67
C LYS A 245 -15.90 8.83 -11.71
N ASP A 246 -16.69 7.94 -11.10
CA ASP A 246 -17.71 8.32 -10.09
C ASP A 246 -17.05 8.98 -8.87
N ILE A 247 -15.97 8.42 -8.35
CA ILE A 247 -15.21 9.02 -7.24
C ILE A 247 -14.67 10.39 -7.63
N MET A 248 -14.09 10.52 -8.83
CA MET A 248 -13.51 11.77 -9.32
C MET A 248 -14.56 12.88 -9.46
N ASP A 249 -15.75 12.54 -9.93
CA ASP A 249 -16.81 13.52 -10.22
C ASP A 249 -17.67 13.83 -8.99
N ASN A 250 -17.95 12.84 -8.15
CA ASN A 250 -18.98 12.92 -7.10
C ASN A 250 -18.43 12.72 -5.69
N GLY A 251 -17.18 12.28 -5.54
CA GLY A 251 -16.55 11.98 -4.25
C GLY A 251 -16.27 13.20 -3.40
N GLY A 252 -16.14 14.38 -4.02
CA GLY A 252 -15.79 15.63 -3.34
C GLY A 252 -14.37 15.68 -2.82
N TYR A 253 -13.50 14.79 -3.32
CA TYR A 253 -12.08 14.74 -3.00
C TYR A 253 -11.28 15.71 -3.89
N GLU A 254 -10.15 16.19 -3.38
CA GLU A 254 -9.27 17.14 -4.06
C GLU A 254 -7.81 16.73 -3.84
N ILE A 255 -6.98 16.85 -4.88
CA ILE A 255 -5.52 16.71 -4.72
C ILE A 255 -5.03 17.82 -3.79
N TRP A 256 -4.34 17.41 -2.74
CA TRP A 256 -3.74 18.35 -1.79
C TRP A 256 -2.47 18.97 -2.39
N ASN A 257 -2.66 20.07 -3.14
CA ASN A 257 -1.59 20.84 -3.75
C ASN A 257 -1.61 22.29 -3.20
N LYS A 258 -0.62 22.61 -2.38
CA LYS A 258 -0.40 23.91 -1.74
C LYS A 258 0.86 24.62 -2.25
N ASN A 259 1.40 24.18 -3.40
CA ASN A 259 2.61 24.77 -3.98
C ASN A 259 2.47 26.27 -4.32
N GLY A 260 1.26 26.76 -4.53
CA GLY A 260 0.99 28.20 -4.69
C GLY A 260 1.17 29.03 -3.42
N VAL A 261 1.33 28.40 -2.25
CA VAL A 261 1.62 29.09 -0.98
C VAL A 261 3.14 29.21 -0.84
N THR A 262 3.68 30.42 -0.87
CA THR A 262 5.11 30.69 -0.89
C THR A 262 5.90 29.97 0.23
N SER A 263 5.34 29.95 1.45
CA SER A 263 5.98 29.27 2.59
C SER A 263 6.08 27.77 2.44
N MET A 264 5.27 27.15 1.56
CA MET A 264 5.31 25.69 1.30
C MET A 264 6.46 25.28 0.37
N ALA A 265 7.09 26.20 -0.37
CA ALA A 265 8.28 25.99 -1.18
C ALA A 265 8.21 24.74 -2.10
N ASN A 266 7.07 24.50 -2.73
CA ASN A 266 6.78 23.33 -3.57
C ASN A 266 6.85 21.96 -2.83
N ALA A 267 6.74 21.96 -1.51
CA ALA A 267 6.83 20.76 -0.69
C ALA A 267 5.47 20.12 -0.36
N SER A 268 4.42 20.38 -1.16
CA SER A 268 3.08 19.80 -0.93
C SER A 268 3.12 18.28 -0.85
N SER A 269 3.82 17.60 -1.74
CA SER A 269 3.92 16.15 -1.76
C SER A 269 4.56 15.58 -0.48
N TRP A 270 5.39 16.34 0.20
CA TRP A 270 5.99 15.95 1.47
C TRP A 270 5.08 16.21 2.66
N TYR A 271 4.56 17.45 2.79
CA TYR A 271 3.71 17.82 3.93
C TYR A 271 2.36 17.11 3.95
N LEU A 272 1.85 16.63 2.80
CA LEU A 272 0.63 15.81 2.73
C LEU A 272 0.63 14.65 3.76
N PHE A 273 1.77 14.02 3.96
CA PHE A 273 1.91 12.85 4.84
C PHE A 273 2.28 13.21 6.29
N ASN A 274 2.53 14.48 6.55
CA ASN A 274 2.97 14.99 7.84
C ASN A 274 1.96 15.95 8.49
N LEU A 275 0.74 16.01 7.95
CA LEU A 275 -0.32 16.88 8.46
C LEU A 275 -0.80 16.37 9.82
N GLU A 276 -0.61 17.18 10.84
CA GLU A 276 -1.14 16.96 12.19
C GLU A 276 -1.98 18.16 12.62
N ASP A 277 -1.36 19.22 13.09
CA ASP A 277 -1.95 20.52 13.39
C ASP A 277 -1.29 21.64 12.57
N ALA A 278 -1.73 22.88 12.76
CA ALA A 278 -1.21 24.03 12.02
C ALA A 278 0.29 24.29 12.19
N ALA A 279 0.92 23.77 13.26
CA ALA A 279 2.36 23.89 13.48
C ALA A 279 3.18 22.83 12.74
N SER A 280 2.54 21.81 12.17
CA SER A 280 3.22 20.71 11.47
C SER A 280 3.78 21.08 10.10
N ASN A 281 3.43 22.26 9.57
CA ASN A 281 3.91 22.74 8.28
C ASN A 281 3.94 24.28 8.24
N PRO A 282 4.77 24.90 7.36
CA PRO A 282 4.92 26.35 7.30
C PRO A 282 3.74 27.08 6.70
N GLY A 283 2.77 26.39 6.12
CA GLY A 283 1.53 26.95 5.57
C GLY A 283 0.40 27.06 6.60
N GLY A 284 0.58 26.51 7.81
CA GLY A 284 -0.44 26.53 8.86
C GLY A 284 -1.63 25.62 8.60
N PHE A 285 -1.48 24.60 7.76
CA PHE A 285 -2.53 23.63 7.45
C PHE A 285 -2.55 22.49 8.49
N ASP A 286 -3.73 22.00 8.79
CA ASP A 286 -3.94 20.82 9.61
C ASP A 286 -4.53 19.65 8.81
N LYS A 287 -4.66 18.48 9.43
CA LYS A 287 -5.19 17.28 8.78
C LYS A 287 -6.67 17.36 8.40
N SER A 288 -7.45 18.29 8.96
CA SER A 288 -8.86 18.49 8.58
C SER A 288 -9.00 19.08 7.18
N GLY A 289 -7.98 19.80 6.71
CA GLY A 289 -7.91 20.34 5.35
C GLY A 289 -7.47 19.31 4.30
N ASN A 290 -7.16 18.08 4.68
CA ASN A 290 -6.77 17.04 3.75
C ASN A 290 -8.00 16.36 3.15
N LYS A 291 -8.32 16.71 1.91
CA LYS A 291 -9.40 16.11 1.14
C LYS A 291 -8.90 15.07 0.13
N GLU A 292 -7.64 14.67 0.20
CA GLU A 292 -7.08 13.69 -0.74
C GLU A 292 -7.25 12.24 -0.25
N PHE A 293 -7.27 12.02 1.08
CA PHE A 293 -7.36 10.67 1.65
C PHE A 293 -8.80 10.14 1.60
N ILE A 294 -9.00 9.01 0.92
CA ILE A 294 -10.30 8.34 0.76
C ILE A 294 -10.50 7.27 1.83
N LEU A 295 -9.47 6.44 2.02
CA LEU A 295 -9.42 5.44 3.08
C LEU A 295 -8.09 5.61 3.83
N TYR A 296 -8.17 5.74 5.15
CA TYR A 296 -6.99 5.98 5.98
C TYR A 296 -7.18 5.46 7.40
N THR A 297 -6.08 5.10 8.04
CA THR A 297 -6.10 4.81 9.47
C THR A 297 -5.94 6.11 10.24
N VAL A 298 -6.92 6.37 11.12
CA VAL A 298 -6.93 7.58 11.94
C VAL A 298 -5.92 7.45 13.07
N TYR A 299 -5.10 8.48 13.21
CA TYR A 299 -4.24 8.68 14.38
C TYR A 299 -4.60 10.00 15.06
N ASP A 300 -4.41 10.05 16.36
CA ASP A 300 -4.70 11.21 17.20
C ASP A 300 -3.66 11.32 18.31
N TYR A 301 -3.20 12.54 18.57
CA TYR A 301 -2.14 12.77 19.55
C TYR A 301 -2.51 12.30 20.97
N THR A 302 -3.78 12.37 21.31
CA THR A 302 -4.27 11.98 22.64
C THR A 302 -4.78 10.54 22.68
N LEU A 303 -5.55 10.15 21.66
CA LEU A 303 -6.30 8.89 21.66
C LEU A 303 -5.55 7.73 21.00
N LYS A 304 -4.80 7.99 19.94
CA LYS A 304 -4.07 6.96 19.17
C LYS A 304 -2.86 7.54 18.48
N LYS A 305 -1.73 7.47 19.11
CA LYS A 305 -0.44 7.91 18.57
C LYS A 305 0.17 6.87 17.64
N GLY A 306 1.14 7.28 16.81
CA GLY A 306 1.79 6.42 15.83
C GLY A 306 2.55 5.21 16.39
N GLY A 307 2.86 5.22 17.68
CA GLY A 307 3.52 4.10 18.36
C GLY A 307 5.01 3.94 18.05
N LYS A 308 5.52 4.66 17.06
CA LYS A 308 6.92 4.66 16.61
C LYS A 308 7.36 6.10 16.36
N ASN A 309 8.68 6.32 16.34
CA ASN A 309 9.22 7.53 15.75
C ASN A 309 9.16 7.39 14.22
N ILE A 310 8.09 7.92 13.60
CA ILE A 310 7.84 7.81 12.16
C ILE A 310 8.99 8.46 11.38
N THR A 311 9.43 9.63 11.81
CA THR A 311 10.54 10.37 11.20
C THR A 311 11.84 9.56 11.21
N TRP A 312 12.25 9.07 12.37
CA TRP A 312 13.47 8.28 12.51
C TRP A 312 13.43 7.00 11.67
N THR A 313 12.32 6.26 11.75
CA THR A 313 12.15 5.01 10.99
C THR A 313 12.12 5.27 9.48
N SER A 314 11.52 6.39 9.06
CA SER A 314 11.48 6.81 7.66
C SER A 314 12.89 7.00 7.08
N TRP A 315 13.83 7.56 7.84
CA TRP A 315 15.21 7.74 7.40
C TRP A 315 15.98 6.43 7.19
N GLN A 316 15.54 5.34 7.78
CA GLN A 316 16.16 4.02 7.63
C GLN A 316 15.67 3.26 6.38
N LEU A 317 14.76 3.86 5.61
CA LEU A 317 14.28 3.31 4.34
C LEU A 317 15.15 3.86 3.19
N TYR A 318 15.94 3.01 2.58
CA TYR A 318 16.85 3.44 1.52
C TYR A 318 16.21 3.28 0.14
N PRO A 319 16.04 4.38 -0.63
CA PRO A 319 15.61 4.32 -2.01
C PRO A 319 16.64 3.63 -2.90
N SER A 320 16.19 2.89 -3.90
CA SER A 320 17.07 2.38 -4.93
C SER A 320 17.35 3.41 -6.03
N ARG A 321 18.39 3.21 -6.81
CA ARG A 321 18.64 3.91 -8.07
C ARG A 321 17.43 3.92 -8.98
N LYS A 322 16.69 2.81 -9.02
CA LYS A 322 15.49 2.66 -9.86
C LYS A 322 14.44 3.72 -9.57
N PHE A 323 14.20 4.04 -8.29
CA PHE A 323 13.28 5.11 -7.92
C PHE A 323 13.74 6.48 -8.45
N VAL A 324 15.03 6.80 -8.29
CA VAL A 324 15.60 8.06 -8.74
C VAL A 324 15.50 8.21 -10.26
N ASP A 325 15.73 7.12 -11.01
CA ASP A 325 15.65 7.11 -12.48
C ASP A 325 14.21 7.19 -12.99
N MET A 326 13.22 6.74 -12.19
CA MET A 326 11.81 6.85 -12.58
C MET A 326 11.27 8.27 -12.53
N ALA A 327 11.76 9.13 -11.64
CA ALA A 327 11.32 10.51 -11.62
C ALA A 327 11.74 11.23 -12.91
N VAL A 328 10.83 12.03 -13.47
CA VAL A 328 11.09 12.78 -14.71
C VAL A 328 11.80 14.11 -14.43
N CYS A 329 12.33 14.73 -15.47
CA CYS A 329 12.79 16.12 -15.42
C CYS A 329 11.60 17.08 -15.55
N SER A 330 11.84 18.37 -15.32
CA SER A 330 10.79 19.40 -15.35
C SER A 330 10.09 19.55 -16.71
N ASP A 331 10.75 19.11 -17.80
CA ASP A 331 10.17 19.02 -19.14
C ASP A 331 9.28 17.78 -19.35
N GLY A 332 9.07 16.97 -18.31
CA GLY A 332 8.24 15.77 -18.35
C GLY A 332 8.91 14.53 -18.93
N LEU A 333 10.21 14.62 -19.29
CA LEU A 333 10.97 13.52 -19.88
C LEU A 333 11.81 12.78 -18.84
N PRO A 334 12.02 11.46 -18.98
CA PRO A 334 12.97 10.73 -18.14
C PRO A 334 14.40 11.22 -18.34
N PRO A 335 15.30 10.99 -17.35
CA PRO A 335 16.66 11.53 -17.38
C PRO A 335 17.48 11.19 -18.62
N ASP A 336 17.27 10.04 -19.20
CA ASP A 336 17.97 9.57 -20.42
C ASP A 336 17.48 10.26 -21.70
N LYS A 337 16.33 10.93 -21.66
CA LYS A 337 15.73 11.64 -22.78
C LYS A 337 15.75 13.16 -22.62
N SER A 338 15.84 13.66 -21.39
CA SER A 338 15.73 15.08 -21.10
C SER A 338 17.02 15.84 -21.35
N PRO A 339 17.03 16.90 -22.17
CA PRO A 339 18.16 17.81 -22.30
C PRO A 339 18.40 18.65 -21.03
N LEU A 340 17.44 18.71 -20.11
CA LEU A 340 17.55 19.47 -18.86
C LEU A 340 18.29 18.69 -17.77
N PHE A 341 18.49 17.38 -17.94
CA PHE A 341 19.18 16.54 -16.97
C PHE A 341 20.65 16.94 -16.81
N GLN A 342 21.06 17.26 -15.59
CA GLN A 342 22.38 17.79 -15.30
C GLN A 342 23.47 16.71 -15.10
N GLY A 343 23.09 15.42 -15.14
CA GLY A 343 24.03 14.30 -14.99
C GLY A 343 24.48 14.08 -13.55
N TYR A 344 25.69 13.52 -13.39
CA TYR A 344 26.18 12.95 -12.14
C TYR A 344 27.55 13.50 -11.71
N HIS A 345 27.90 14.74 -12.08
CA HIS A 345 29.21 15.32 -11.77
C HIS A 345 29.38 15.67 -10.29
N LYS A 346 28.28 16.10 -9.67
CA LYS A 346 28.20 16.38 -8.23
C LYS A 346 26.92 15.78 -7.71
N THR A 347 26.88 15.44 -6.43
CA THR A 347 25.74 14.81 -5.77
C THR A 347 24.41 15.52 -6.02
N GLY A 348 24.42 16.85 -6.10
CA GLY A 348 23.20 17.63 -6.34
C GLY A 348 22.77 17.75 -7.80
N ASP A 349 23.63 17.36 -8.76
CA ASP A 349 23.33 17.61 -10.18
C ASP A 349 22.19 16.74 -10.69
N GLU A 350 22.11 15.49 -10.26
CA GLU A 350 21.02 14.57 -10.65
C GLU A 350 19.63 14.98 -10.13
N PHE A 351 19.57 15.92 -9.20
CA PHE A 351 18.31 16.44 -8.63
C PHE A 351 17.90 17.79 -9.20
N LYS A 352 18.73 18.42 -10.03
CA LYS A 352 18.40 19.69 -10.69
C LYS A 352 17.42 19.48 -11.83
N ASN A 353 16.46 20.38 -11.96
CA ASN A 353 15.42 20.33 -12.98
C ASN A 353 14.61 19.02 -12.94
N ARG A 354 14.35 18.49 -11.76
CA ARG A 354 13.61 17.23 -11.57
C ARG A 354 12.27 17.47 -10.91
N ASP A 355 11.44 16.46 -10.97
CA ASP A 355 10.18 16.36 -10.27
C ASP A 355 10.32 16.69 -8.78
N TYR A 356 9.49 17.60 -8.27
CA TYR A 356 9.54 17.97 -6.84
C TYR A 356 9.20 16.80 -5.91
N ARG A 357 8.48 15.77 -6.36
CA ARG A 357 8.24 14.57 -5.55
C ARG A 357 9.54 13.83 -5.27
N LEU A 358 10.44 13.70 -6.27
CA LEU A 358 11.77 13.14 -6.05
C LEU A 358 12.53 13.96 -5.00
N ILE A 359 12.55 15.29 -5.19
CA ILE A 359 13.28 16.22 -4.33
C ILE A 359 12.76 16.16 -2.89
N ASN A 360 11.43 16.10 -2.73
CA ASN A 360 10.77 16.10 -1.44
C ASN A 360 10.84 14.75 -0.72
N TYR A 361 10.99 13.66 -1.46
CA TYR A 361 11.04 12.32 -0.88
C TYR A 361 12.46 11.84 -0.57
N LEU A 362 13.48 12.56 -1.05
CA LEU A 362 14.87 12.25 -0.76
C LEU A 362 15.50 13.31 0.12
N TYR A 363 16.07 12.85 1.22
CA TYR A 363 16.72 13.69 2.20
C TYR A 363 18.01 14.31 1.63
N GLY A 364 18.19 15.58 1.88
CA GLY A 364 19.49 16.27 1.66
C GLY A 364 19.62 17.11 0.43
N ASN A 365 18.75 16.98 -0.55
CA ASN A 365 18.99 17.65 -1.83
C ASN A 365 18.09 18.85 -2.10
N ALA A 366 16.99 18.99 -1.39
CA ALA A 366 16.10 20.12 -1.51
C ALA A 366 15.06 20.21 -0.41
N ALA A 367 15.28 19.58 0.72
CA ALA A 367 14.40 19.89 1.83
C ALA A 367 14.34 21.41 1.97
N PRO A 368 13.18 22.01 2.25
CA PRO A 368 13.05 23.44 2.43
C PRO A 368 14.16 23.96 3.35
N ALA A 369 14.55 25.21 3.24
CA ALA A 369 15.68 25.84 3.90
C ALA A 369 15.84 25.62 5.43
N THR A 370 14.95 24.84 6.03
CA THR A 370 14.97 24.36 7.42
C THR A 370 15.56 22.95 7.58
N ALA A 371 15.94 22.29 6.50
CA ALA A 371 16.50 20.95 6.58
C ALA A 371 17.90 20.97 7.17
N VAL A 372 18.09 20.08 8.10
CA VAL A 372 19.38 19.74 8.68
C VAL A 372 20.37 19.45 7.56
N THR A 373 21.52 20.12 7.59
CA THR A 373 22.63 19.81 6.70
C THR A 373 22.96 18.33 6.85
N LEU A 374 22.89 17.55 5.76
CA LEU A 374 23.21 16.14 5.82
C LEU A 374 24.69 15.94 6.13
N ASP A 375 24.91 15.16 7.14
CA ASP A 375 26.09 14.33 7.20
C ASP A 375 25.90 13.18 6.18
N TYR A 376 26.68 13.21 5.10
CA TYR A 376 26.63 12.18 4.06
C TYR A 376 27.00 10.78 4.57
N GLY A 377 27.63 10.66 5.75
CA GLY A 377 27.77 9.40 6.47
C GLY A 377 26.44 8.77 6.90
N SER A 378 25.36 9.57 6.91
CA SER A 378 24.00 9.14 7.26
C SER A 378 23.12 8.75 6.06
N LEU A 379 23.63 8.82 4.81
CA LEU A 379 22.84 8.51 3.60
C LEU A 379 22.53 7.01 3.43
N GLY A 380 22.92 6.17 4.35
CA GLY A 380 22.64 4.74 4.30
C GLY A 380 23.33 4.00 3.14
N ALA A 381 23.01 2.73 3.01
CA ALA A 381 23.71 1.82 2.10
C ALA A 381 23.58 2.19 0.62
N SER A 382 22.53 2.90 0.21
CA SER A 382 22.33 3.28 -1.21
C SER A 382 22.95 4.62 -1.60
N GLY A 383 23.41 5.41 -0.65
CA GLY A 383 23.78 6.81 -0.89
C GLY A 383 22.59 7.75 -1.01
N TYR A 384 21.38 7.24 -0.81
CA TYR A 384 20.13 8.00 -0.75
C TYR A 384 19.44 7.71 0.58
N ALA A 385 18.77 8.70 1.15
CA ALA A 385 17.93 8.54 2.33
C ALA A 385 16.52 9.02 2.04
N ASN A 386 15.53 8.29 2.55
CA ASN A 386 14.13 8.64 2.38
C ASN A 386 13.74 9.76 3.35
N SER A 387 12.96 10.73 2.86
CA SER A 387 12.34 11.76 3.69
C SER A 387 10.82 11.77 3.62
N LYS A 388 10.22 10.99 2.73
CA LYS A 388 8.76 10.80 2.75
C LYS A 388 8.37 10.28 4.13
N TYR A 389 7.40 10.90 4.76
CA TYR A 389 6.94 10.68 6.15
C TYR A 389 7.82 11.30 7.25
N ALA A 390 8.99 11.84 6.95
CA ALA A 390 9.82 12.50 7.95
C ALA A 390 9.29 13.90 8.28
N VAL A 391 9.28 14.28 9.55
CA VAL A 391 8.86 15.60 10.01
C VAL A 391 10.08 16.44 10.35
N TYR A 392 10.20 17.62 9.74
CA TYR A 392 11.25 18.59 10.02
C TYR A 392 10.68 19.86 10.67
N GLY A 393 11.43 20.48 11.56
CA GLY A 393 10.99 21.72 12.21
C GLY A 393 9.91 21.55 13.29
N TYR A 394 9.39 20.35 13.49
CA TYR A 394 8.36 20.04 14.47
C TYR A 394 8.93 19.13 15.58
N GLY A 395 9.97 19.63 16.27
CA GLY A 395 10.83 18.83 17.16
C GLY A 395 10.11 18.10 18.29
N SER A 396 9.00 18.64 18.80
CA SER A 396 8.18 17.98 19.84
C SER A 396 7.46 16.71 19.36
N ARG A 397 7.46 16.46 18.04
CA ARG A 397 6.78 15.33 17.39
C ARG A 397 7.76 14.34 16.75
N ARG A 398 9.02 14.35 17.21
CA ARG A 398 10.10 13.50 16.66
C ARG A 398 10.55 12.40 17.62
N THR A 399 9.77 12.09 18.61
CA THR A 399 10.05 11.00 19.54
C THR A 399 8.96 9.94 19.44
N ASP A 400 9.25 8.75 19.94
CA ASP A 400 8.28 7.65 19.95
C ASP A 400 6.98 8.08 20.64
N ASN A 401 5.87 7.68 20.06
CA ASN A 401 4.52 7.99 20.54
C ASN A 401 4.17 9.49 20.57
N THR A 402 4.72 10.30 19.69
CA THR A 402 4.38 11.73 19.60
C THR A 402 3.76 12.13 18.27
N GLU A 403 4.00 11.38 17.21
CA GLU A 403 3.46 11.66 15.88
C GLU A 403 2.04 11.11 15.73
N SER A 404 1.18 11.85 15.05
CA SER A 404 -0.25 11.55 14.90
C SER A 404 -0.80 11.78 13.50
N ALA A 405 0.05 11.90 12.49
CA ALA A 405 -0.38 11.97 11.10
C ALA A 405 -1.17 10.73 10.71
N ASN A 406 -2.27 10.90 9.96
CA ASN A 406 -3.07 9.79 9.48
C ASN A 406 -2.30 8.96 8.44
N TYR A 407 -2.45 7.63 8.51
CA TYR A 407 -1.83 6.73 7.54
C TYR A 407 -2.74 6.53 6.33
N PRO A 408 -2.34 6.95 5.11
CA PRO A 408 -3.16 6.78 3.91
C PRO A 408 -3.17 5.31 3.46
N ILE A 409 -4.35 4.78 3.17
CA ILE A 409 -4.53 3.44 2.59
C ILE A 409 -4.88 3.58 1.12
N ILE A 410 -5.85 4.44 0.79
CA ILE A 410 -6.19 4.83 -0.58
C ILE A 410 -6.42 6.34 -0.60
N ARG A 411 -5.88 7.01 -1.59
CA ARG A 411 -6.05 8.45 -1.81
C ARG A 411 -6.40 8.75 -3.26
N LEU A 412 -6.93 9.95 -3.52
CA LEU A 412 -7.41 10.36 -4.84
C LEU A 412 -6.33 10.21 -5.94
N ALA A 413 -5.07 10.42 -5.59
CA ALA A 413 -3.97 10.20 -6.54
C ALA A 413 -3.92 8.76 -7.06
N GLU A 414 -4.18 7.75 -6.22
CA GLU A 414 -4.26 6.37 -6.66
C GLU A 414 -5.47 6.14 -7.58
N VAL A 415 -6.60 6.79 -7.30
CA VAL A 415 -7.80 6.73 -8.16
C VAL A 415 -7.51 7.30 -9.54
N TYR A 416 -6.82 8.44 -9.64
CA TYR A 416 -6.40 9.01 -10.92
C TYR A 416 -5.51 8.06 -11.73
N LEU A 417 -4.57 7.40 -11.06
CA LEU A 417 -3.65 6.45 -11.68
C LEU A 417 -4.36 5.16 -12.11
N MET A 418 -5.30 4.65 -11.31
CA MET A 418 -6.13 3.50 -11.68
C MET A 418 -7.01 3.83 -12.88
N TYR A 419 -7.62 5.02 -12.90
CA TYR A 419 -8.43 5.49 -14.04
C TYR A 419 -7.62 5.51 -15.33
N ALA A 420 -6.44 6.14 -15.32
CA ALA A 420 -5.61 6.26 -16.51
C ALA A 420 -5.09 4.89 -17.00
N GLU A 421 -4.64 4.04 -16.08
CA GLU A 421 -4.15 2.71 -16.41
C GLU A 421 -5.28 1.83 -16.97
N ALA A 422 -6.45 1.79 -16.28
CA ALA A 422 -7.60 0.99 -16.72
C ALA A 422 -8.12 1.45 -18.10
N LEU A 423 -8.18 2.75 -18.36
CA LEU A 423 -8.55 3.28 -19.68
C LEU A 423 -7.59 2.81 -20.78
N TYR A 424 -6.29 2.92 -20.52
CA TYR A 424 -5.29 2.51 -21.52
C TYR A 424 -5.31 1.00 -21.74
N GLU A 425 -5.42 0.22 -20.66
CA GLU A 425 -5.50 -1.24 -20.74
C GLU A 425 -6.75 -1.73 -21.49
N LEU A 426 -7.86 -1.01 -21.34
CA LEU A 426 -9.15 -1.30 -21.99
C LEU A 426 -9.15 -0.96 -23.49
N ASN A 427 -8.59 0.20 -23.86
CA ASN A 427 -8.76 0.79 -25.18
C ASN A 427 -7.48 0.77 -26.03
N GLY A 428 -6.32 0.50 -25.44
CA GLY A 428 -5.01 0.68 -26.09
C GLY A 428 -4.63 2.14 -26.34
N ALA A 429 -5.39 3.09 -25.79
CA ALA A 429 -5.18 4.53 -25.97
C ALA A 429 -5.81 5.32 -24.81
N ILE A 430 -5.30 6.53 -24.57
CA ILE A 430 -5.86 7.53 -23.67
C ILE A 430 -5.74 8.91 -24.31
N THR A 431 -6.77 9.74 -24.20
CA THR A 431 -6.76 11.10 -24.74
C THR A 431 -6.03 12.08 -23.82
N ASP A 432 -5.52 13.19 -24.37
CA ASP A 432 -4.90 14.24 -23.56
C ASP A 432 -5.88 14.84 -22.54
N ALA A 433 -7.16 15.01 -22.89
CA ALA A 433 -8.20 15.45 -21.95
C ALA A 433 -8.39 14.47 -20.76
N GLN A 434 -8.26 13.16 -20.99
CA GLN A 434 -8.32 12.16 -19.91
C GLN A 434 -7.06 12.18 -19.04
N LEU A 435 -5.89 12.42 -19.65
CA LEU A 435 -4.64 12.63 -18.93
C LEU A 435 -4.71 13.90 -18.07
N ASP A 436 -5.27 15.01 -18.58
CA ASP A 436 -5.45 16.27 -17.85
C ASP A 436 -6.45 16.14 -16.70
N ALA A 437 -7.45 15.29 -16.84
CA ALA A 437 -8.40 14.99 -15.77
C ALA A 437 -7.82 14.08 -14.68
N SER A 438 -6.67 13.46 -14.88
CA SER A 438 -6.11 12.44 -13.98
C SER A 438 -4.60 12.64 -13.73
N VAL A 439 -3.75 11.98 -14.50
CA VAL A 439 -2.27 11.95 -14.32
C VAL A 439 -1.68 13.36 -14.21
N ASN A 440 -2.12 14.29 -15.04
CA ASN A 440 -1.57 15.63 -15.08
C ASN A 440 -1.88 16.46 -13.82
N LYS A 441 -2.92 16.12 -13.05
CA LYS A 441 -3.14 16.70 -11.71
C LYS A 441 -2.00 16.38 -10.74
N LEU A 442 -1.38 15.22 -10.89
CA LEU A 442 -0.24 14.79 -10.09
C LEU A 442 1.05 15.46 -10.58
N ARG A 443 1.20 15.61 -11.89
CA ARG A 443 2.30 16.33 -12.51
C ARG A 443 2.30 17.81 -12.15
N ASP A 444 1.13 18.45 -12.00
CA ASP A 444 1.01 19.81 -11.47
C ASP A 444 1.62 19.93 -10.06
N ARG A 445 1.40 18.94 -9.19
CA ARG A 445 2.02 18.91 -7.86
C ARG A 445 3.53 18.63 -7.92
N GLY A 446 3.96 17.83 -8.88
CA GLY A 446 5.38 17.58 -9.16
C GLY A 446 6.09 18.75 -9.83
N ALA A 447 5.34 19.77 -10.31
CA ALA A 447 5.81 20.89 -11.12
C ALA A 447 6.60 20.44 -12.36
N VAL A 448 6.08 19.45 -13.06
CA VAL A 448 6.66 18.94 -14.31
C VAL A 448 5.67 19.07 -15.45
N ALA A 449 6.17 19.09 -16.69
CA ALA A 449 5.33 19.21 -17.88
C ALA A 449 4.31 18.06 -17.96
N HIS A 450 3.14 18.38 -18.48
CA HIS A 450 2.05 17.43 -18.67
C HIS A 450 2.44 16.25 -19.57
N LEU A 451 1.99 15.07 -19.22
CA LEU A 451 2.02 13.90 -20.10
C LEU A 451 0.99 14.10 -21.20
N SER A 452 1.42 13.95 -22.46
CA SER A 452 0.55 14.07 -23.62
C SER A 452 0.94 13.08 -24.72
N ASN A 453 0.02 12.77 -25.61
CA ASN A 453 0.30 11.92 -26.76
C ASN A 453 1.39 12.52 -27.65
N ALA A 454 1.44 13.85 -27.77
CA ALA A 454 2.47 14.56 -28.51
C ALA A 454 3.86 14.39 -27.85
N LEU A 455 3.97 14.56 -26.53
CA LEU A 455 5.21 14.35 -25.79
C LEU A 455 5.75 12.92 -25.95
N VAL A 456 4.87 11.95 -25.80
CA VAL A 456 5.21 10.51 -25.92
C VAL A 456 5.72 10.20 -27.32
N THR A 457 4.98 10.61 -28.36
CA THR A 457 5.35 10.34 -29.75
C THR A 457 6.65 11.03 -30.16
N ALA A 458 6.81 12.31 -29.82
CA ALA A 458 7.99 13.10 -30.20
C ALA A 458 9.30 12.55 -29.61
N ASN A 459 9.23 11.85 -28.47
CA ASN A 459 10.41 11.34 -27.75
C ASN A 459 10.56 9.82 -27.80
N GLY A 460 9.73 9.12 -28.58
CA GLY A 460 9.77 7.66 -28.71
C GLY A 460 9.53 6.95 -27.38
N LEU A 461 8.62 7.48 -26.56
CA LEU A 461 8.19 6.88 -25.30
C LEU A 461 7.00 5.94 -25.53
N ASP A 462 6.67 5.14 -24.52
CA ASP A 462 5.48 4.30 -24.48
C ASP A 462 4.50 4.82 -23.42
N MET A 463 3.26 5.11 -23.82
CA MET A 463 2.27 5.74 -22.94
C MET A 463 1.98 4.90 -21.69
N LEU A 464 1.84 3.58 -21.82
CA LEU A 464 1.57 2.72 -20.67
C LEU A 464 2.76 2.71 -19.69
N THR A 465 3.96 2.70 -20.22
CA THR A 465 5.19 2.81 -19.41
C THR A 465 5.22 4.12 -18.65
N GLU A 466 4.81 5.23 -19.28
CA GLU A 466 4.79 6.53 -18.62
C GLU A 466 3.69 6.63 -17.55
N ILE A 467 2.51 6.06 -17.75
CA ILE A 467 1.45 5.95 -16.72
C ILE A 467 1.95 5.11 -15.54
N ARG A 468 2.61 3.98 -15.80
CA ARG A 468 3.18 3.11 -14.77
C ARG A 468 4.37 3.75 -14.04
N ARG A 469 5.14 4.59 -14.75
CA ARG A 469 6.20 5.43 -14.17
C ARG A 469 5.61 6.44 -13.19
N GLU A 470 4.58 7.15 -13.62
CA GLU A 470 3.87 8.12 -12.78
C GLU A 470 3.33 7.46 -11.50
N ARG A 471 2.77 6.25 -11.64
CA ARG A 471 2.29 5.46 -10.50
C ARG A 471 3.42 5.09 -9.53
N ALA A 472 4.58 4.69 -10.03
CA ALA A 472 5.73 4.34 -9.19
C ALA A 472 6.28 5.55 -8.42
N VAL A 473 6.34 6.73 -9.05
CA VAL A 473 6.81 7.96 -8.41
C VAL A 473 5.82 8.48 -7.38
N GLU A 474 4.55 8.55 -7.75
CA GLU A 474 3.49 9.09 -6.91
C GLU A 474 3.24 8.24 -5.66
N LEU A 475 3.14 6.91 -5.84
CA LEU A 475 2.82 5.97 -4.76
C LEU A 475 4.07 5.35 -4.10
N TYR A 476 5.24 5.94 -4.31
CA TYR A 476 6.49 5.50 -3.69
C TYR A 476 6.31 5.31 -2.17
N ARG A 477 6.70 4.14 -1.65
CA ARG A 477 6.58 3.77 -0.22
C ARG A 477 5.13 3.71 0.33
N GLU A 478 4.13 3.50 -0.53
CA GLU A 478 2.75 3.30 -0.08
C GLU A 478 2.29 1.83 -0.20
N GLY A 479 3.23 0.89 -0.35
CA GLY A 479 2.97 -0.55 -0.36
C GLY A 479 2.25 -1.05 -1.63
N ARG A 480 2.45 -0.38 -2.77
CA ARG A 480 1.79 -0.73 -4.04
C ARG A 480 2.70 -1.43 -5.04
N ARG A 481 3.99 -1.08 -5.04
CA ARG A 481 4.91 -1.46 -6.11
C ARG A 481 5.06 -2.97 -6.28
N PHE A 482 5.17 -3.72 -5.20
CA PHE A 482 5.35 -5.16 -5.27
C PHE A 482 4.15 -5.85 -5.93
N ASP A 483 2.92 -5.45 -5.55
CA ASP A 483 1.69 -5.95 -6.17
C ASP A 483 1.57 -5.54 -7.64
N ASP A 484 2.00 -4.33 -7.99
CA ASP A 484 2.06 -3.85 -9.38
C ASP A 484 3.00 -4.70 -10.23
N LEU A 485 4.21 -5.02 -9.73
CA LEU A 485 5.17 -5.87 -10.43
C LEU A 485 4.61 -7.28 -10.69
N LYS A 486 3.87 -7.84 -9.72
CA LYS A 486 3.19 -9.13 -9.89
C LYS A 486 2.11 -9.06 -10.99
N ARG A 487 1.14 -8.16 -10.83
CA ARG A 487 0.00 -8.10 -11.76
C ARG A 487 0.39 -7.71 -13.20
N TRP A 488 1.52 -7.03 -13.39
CA TRP A 488 2.08 -6.72 -14.71
C TRP A 488 2.94 -7.85 -15.30
N GLY A 489 3.14 -8.94 -14.56
CA GLY A 489 3.92 -10.10 -15.04
C GLY A 489 5.41 -9.83 -15.21
N ILE A 490 5.97 -8.85 -14.47
CA ILE A 490 7.37 -8.40 -14.61
C ILE A 490 8.19 -8.59 -13.32
N LEU A 491 7.73 -9.44 -12.41
CA LEU A 491 8.36 -9.59 -11.10
C LEU A 491 9.83 -10.01 -11.21
N GLU A 492 10.12 -11.02 -12.03
CA GLU A 492 11.49 -11.54 -12.22
C GLU A 492 12.41 -10.47 -12.85
N ALA A 493 11.92 -9.79 -13.88
CA ALA A 493 12.69 -8.75 -14.58
C ALA A 493 12.98 -7.55 -13.67
N ALA A 494 12.10 -7.26 -12.70
CA ALA A 494 12.26 -6.16 -11.78
C ALA A 494 13.12 -6.50 -10.56
N LEU A 495 13.05 -7.75 -10.06
CA LEU A 495 13.65 -8.11 -8.78
C LEU A 495 14.97 -8.87 -8.88
N ASN A 496 15.28 -9.55 -9.99
CA ASN A 496 16.53 -10.27 -10.16
C ASN A 496 17.76 -9.38 -10.43
N PRO A 497 17.66 -8.18 -11.04
CA PRO A 497 18.82 -7.28 -11.11
C PRO A 497 19.28 -6.82 -9.73
N SER A 498 20.56 -6.47 -9.62
CA SER A 498 21.14 -5.90 -8.40
C SER A 498 20.38 -4.65 -7.95
N ARG A 499 20.27 -4.48 -6.64
CA ARG A 499 19.76 -3.22 -6.05
C ARG A 499 20.88 -2.20 -6.06
N LEU A 500 20.75 -1.19 -6.90
CA LEU A 500 21.75 -0.15 -7.07
C LEU A 500 21.40 1.10 -6.25
N GLY A 501 22.42 1.77 -5.79
CA GLY A 501 22.36 3.08 -5.15
C GLY A 501 22.87 4.20 -6.07
N MET A 502 23.46 5.23 -5.47
CA MET A 502 23.95 6.41 -6.18
C MET A 502 25.00 6.05 -7.23
N VAL A 503 25.09 6.87 -8.27
CA VAL A 503 26.15 6.79 -9.27
C VAL A 503 27.43 7.37 -8.66
N VAL A 504 28.52 6.61 -8.76
CA VAL A 504 29.86 7.00 -8.35
C VAL A 504 30.82 6.64 -9.47
N GLY A 505 31.71 7.51 -9.83
CA GLY A 505 32.64 7.20 -10.93
C GLY A 505 33.20 8.45 -11.60
N ASP A 506 32.64 9.60 -11.30
CA ASP A 506 33.27 10.87 -11.60
C ASP A 506 34.25 11.21 -10.48
N ALA A 507 35.46 11.74 -10.85
CA ALA A 507 36.45 12.15 -9.89
C ALA A 507 35.93 13.19 -8.86
N SER A 508 34.89 13.94 -9.23
CA SER A 508 34.23 14.92 -8.35
C SER A 508 33.56 14.31 -7.14
N TYR A 509 33.10 13.06 -7.20
CA TYR A 509 32.54 12.33 -6.03
C TYR A 509 33.60 11.97 -4.99
N ASN A 510 34.85 11.88 -5.40
CA ASN A 510 36.00 11.65 -4.52
C ASN A 510 36.62 12.95 -4.00
N THR A 511 36.16 14.12 -4.47
CA THR A 511 36.67 15.41 -4.02
C THR A 511 36.17 15.65 -2.59
N PRO A 512 37.08 15.98 -1.65
CA PRO A 512 36.70 16.28 -0.29
C PRO A 512 35.71 17.45 -0.22
N PHE A 513 34.63 17.27 0.52
CA PHE A 513 33.75 18.36 0.94
C PHE A 513 33.86 18.51 2.47
N LYS A 514 33.33 19.59 2.99
CA LYS A 514 33.34 19.82 4.43
C LYS A 514 32.01 19.36 5.03
N ASP A 515 32.08 18.55 6.07
CA ASP A 515 30.92 18.23 6.90
C ASP A 515 30.43 19.45 7.69
N ALA A 516 29.35 19.29 8.45
CA ALA A 516 28.79 20.35 9.30
C ALA A 516 29.79 20.89 10.37
N SER A 517 30.81 20.11 10.70
CA SER A 517 31.88 20.46 11.65
C SER A 517 33.09 21.09 10.96
N GLY A 518 33.07 21.21 9.62
CA GLY A 518 34.16 21.77 8.83
C GLY A 518 35.29 20.80 8.48
N ASN A 519 35.14 19.50 8.78
CA ASN A 519 36.11 18.46 8.44
C ASN A 519 36.00 18.08 6.97
N ALA A 520 37.15 17.85 6.31
CA ALA A 520 37.16 17.33 4.96
C ALA A 520 36.70 15.87 4.95
N THR A 521 35.68 15.56 4.16
CA THR A 521 35.14 14.19 3.97
C THR A 521 34.86 13.94 2.49
N SER A 522 34.87 12.69 2.06
CA SER A 522 34.52 12.28 0.70
C SER A 522 33.07 11.77 0.69
N LEU A 523 32.36 12.04 -0.39
CA LEU A 523 31.03 11.46 -0.61
C LEU A 523 31.07 9.95 -0.76
N TYR A 524 32.14 9.45 -1.37
CA TYR A 524 32.35 8.02 -1.54
C TYR A 524 33.26 7.48 -0.42
N HIS A 525 32.72 6.56 0.35
CA HIS A 525 33.45 5.84 1.39
C HIS A 525 33.60 4.37 0.97
N PRO A 526 34.78 3.93 0.48
CA PRO A 526 34.98 2.56 0.02
C PRO A 526 34.72 1.48 1.07
N SER A 527 34.81 1.85 2.35
CA SER A 527 34.48 0.95 3.47
C SER A 527 32.97 0.76 3.70
N THR A 528 32.15 1.67 3.13
CA THR A 528 30.68 1.67 3.31
C THR A 528 29.97 1.22 2.04
N TYR A 529 30.54 1.53 0.87
CA TYR A 529 29.92 1.27 -0.42
C TYR A 529 30.76 0.28 -1.24
N VAL A 530 30.07 -0.71 -1.82
CA VAL A 530 30.68 -1.64 -2.78
C VAL A 530 30.43 -1.12 -4.19
N LEU A 531 31.52 -0.92 -4.95
CA LEU A 531 31.46 -0.56 -6.37
C LEU A 531 31.54 -1.80 -7.25
N GLY A 532 30.89 -1.73 -8.38
CA GLY A 532 31.49 -2.30 -9.57
C GLY A 532 30.91 -3.55 -10.18
N GLU A 533 29.80 -4.13 -9.78
CA GLU A 533 29.23 -5.25 -10.54
C GLU A 533 28.43 -4.78 -11.75
N GLU A 534 27.80 -3.60 -11.66
CA GLU A 534 26.95 -3.09 -12.71
C GLU A 534 27.24 -1.62 -12.97
N ALA A 535 27.28 -1.29 -14.26
CA ALA A 535 27.44 0.07 -14.71
C ALA A 535 26.12 0.59 -15.28
N VAL A 536 25.76 1.81 -14.95
CA VAL A 536 24.61 2.48 -15.50
C VAL A 536 25.00 3.17 -16.80
N GLN A 537 24.24 2.89 -17.86
CA GLN A 537 24.32 3.66 -19.10
C GLN A 537 23.68 5.03 -18.86
N THR A 538 24.45 6.06 -19.05
CA THR A 538 24.00 7.44 -18.91
C THR A 538 24.22 8.20 -20.21
N PRO A 539 23.58 9.35 -20.44
CA PRO A 539 23.88 10.21 -21.58
C PRO A 539 25.36 10.66 -21.64
N LYS A 540 26.10 10.53 -20.54
CA LYS A 540 27.51 10.91 -20.39
C LYS A 540 28.45 9.69 -20.35
N GLY A 541 27.97 8.52 -20.76
CA GLY A 541 28.74 7.29 -20.78
C GLY A 541 28.36 6.31 -19.69
N THR A 542 29.15 5.27 -19.54
CA THR A 542 28.95 4.21 -18.55
C THR A 542 29.60 4.62 -17.23
N LEU A 543 28.80 4.71 -16.17
CA LEU A 543 29.25 5.08 -14.83
C LEU A 543 28.95 3.95 -13.84
N SER A 544 29.83 3.73 -12.88
CA SER A 544 29.64 2.74 -11.81
C SER A 544 28.62 3.23 -10.80
N CYS A 545 27.84 2.29 -10.26
CA CYS A 545 26.91 2.53 -9.16
C CYS A 545 27.38 1.83 -7.88
N VAL A 546 26.91 2.34 -6.75
CA VAL A 546 26.91 1.58 -5.50
C VAL A 546 26.02 0.34 -5.68
N VAL A 547 26.54 -0.84 -5.38
CA VAL A 547 25.78 -2.09 -5.32
C VAL A 547 25.39 -2.34 -3.86
N VAL A 548 24.12 -2.19 -3.55
CA VAL A 548 23.59 -2.39 -2.19
C VAL A 548 23.33 -3.89 -1.96
N ASP A 549 22.78 -4.54 -2.97
CA ASP A 549 22.42 -5.94 -2.94
C ASP A 549 22.65 -6.55 -4.33
N SER A 550 23.56 -7.54 -4.38
CA SER A 550 23.99 -8.13 -5.63
C SER A 550 22.93 -9.06 -6.22
N LYS A 551 22.79 -9.05 -7.54
CA LYS A 551 21.96 -10.01 -8.28
C LYS A 551 22.25 -11.47 -7.95
N THR A 552 23.43 -11.79 -7.45
CA THR A 552 23.78 -13.15 -7.02
C THR A 552 22.96 -13.63 -5.83
N ASN A 553 22.35 -12.73 -5.09
CA ASN A 553 21.44 -13.03 -3.96
C ASN A 553 20.00 -13.24 -4.40
N HIS A 554 19.67 -12.97 -5.67
CA HIS A 554 18.31 -12.97 -6.18
C HIS A 554 18.04 -14.22 -7.02
N SER A 555 16.90 -14.86 -6.76
CA SER A 555 16.45 -16.07 -7.46
C SER A 555 14.93 -16.05 -7.68
N VAL A 556 14.36 -14.85 -7.90
CA VAL A 556 12.93 -14.69 -8.11
C VAL A 556 12.52 -15.41 -9.40
N ALA A 557 11.49 -16.21 -9.30
CA ALA A 557 10.96 -17.03 -10.38
C ALA A 557 9.42 -16.95 -10.38
N LYS A 558 8.79 -17.49 -11.40
CA LYS A 558 7.33 -17.45 -11.58
C LYS A 558 6.53 -17.94 -10.37
N LYS A 559 7.04 -18.91 -9.61
CA LYS A 559 6.37 -19.38 -8.39
C LYS A 559 6.16 -18.28 -7.34
N HIS A 560 7.03 -17.26 -7.31
CA HIS A 560 7.02 -16.21 -6.29
C HIS A 560 5.95 -15.12 -6.54
N TYR A 561 5.15 -15.23 -7.60
CA TYR A 561 3.95 -14.40 -7.78
C TYR A 561 2.90 -14.68 -6.70
N LEU A 562 2.90 -15.88 -6.14
CA LEU A 562 2.09 -16.27 -5.00
C LEU A 562 2.98 -16.85 -3.91
N TYR A 563 2.56 -16.70 -2.67
CA TYR A 563 3.24 -17.32 -1.53
C TYR A 563 2.89 -18.80 -1.45
N PRO A 564 3.77 -19.61 -0.89
CA PRO A 564 3.40 -20.98 -0.54
C PRO A 564 2.31 -20.98 0.54
N VAL A 565 1.33 -21.87 0.39
CA VAL A 565 0.38 -22.13 1.46
C VAL A 565 1.15 -22.64 2.69
N PRO A 566 0.92 -22.09 3.89
CA PRO A 566 1.68 -22.49 5.07
C PRO A 566 1.58 -24.00 5.33
N LEU A 567 2.70 -24.65 5.56
CA LEU A 567 2.73 -26.10 5.80
C LEU A 567 1.86 -26.51 6.98
N SER A 568 1.77 -25.67 8.00
CA SER A 568 0.89 -25.89 9.16
C SER A 568 -0.59 -26.01 8.76
N GLN A 569 -1.04 -25.24 7.76
CA GLN A 569 -2.42 -25.30 7.28
C GLN A 569 -2.69 -26.56 6.45
N ILE A 570 -1.72 -26.95 5.61
CA ILE A 570 -1.82 -28.21 4.84
C ILE A 570 -1.85 -29.41 5.77
N THR A 571 -1.09 -29.36 6.88
CA THR A 571 -1.11 -30.44 7.89
C THR A 571 -2.48 -30.55 8.58
N LEU A 572 -3.15 -29.42 8.81
CA LEU A 572 -4.50 -29.40 9.40
C LEU A 572 -5.59 -29.80 8.41
N ASN A 573 -5.44 -29.44 7.14
CA ASN A 573 -6.38 -29.75 6.08
C ASN A 573 -5.62 -30.20 4.81
N ASN A 574 -5.51 -31.50 4.62
CA ASN A 574 -4.79 -32.13 3.51
C ASN A 574 -5.43 -31.91 2.11
N LYS A 575 -6.61 -31.28 2.05
CA LYS A 575 -7.23 -30.86 0.79
C LYS A 575 -6.71 -29.49 0.30
N LEU A 576 -5.96 -28.78 1.14
CA LEU A 576 -5.31 -27.54 0.74
C LEU A 576 -4.07 -27.88 -0.10
N LEU A 577 -4.20 -27.80 -1.42
CA LEU A 577 -3.09 -28.02 -2.33
C LEU A 577 -2.11 -26.83 -2.28
N GLN A 578 -0.82 -27.14 -2.42
CA GLN A 578 0.24 -26.14 -2.46
C GLN A 578 0.20 -25.35 -3.77
N ASN A 579 0.71 -24.11 -3.76
CA ASN A 579 0.95 -23.36 -4.98
C ASN A 579 2.04 -23.99 -5.83
N PRO A 580 1.94 -23.92 -7.17
CA PRO A 580 2.91 -24.55 -8.06
C PRO A 580 4.35 -24.09 -7.80
N GLY A 581 5.28 -25.05 -7.73
CA GLY A 581 6.72 -24.79 -7.54
C GLY A 581 7.21 -24.77 -6.09
N TYR A 582 6.33 -25.06 -5.11
CA TYR A 582 6.68 -25.20 -3.68
C TYR A 582 6.53 -26.62 -3.17
#